data_ecedece63ffef1f79cc160e787fd8792
#
_entry.id   ecedece63ffef1f79cc160e787fd8792
#
_cell.length_a   1.000
_cell.length_b   1.000
_cell.length_c   1.000
_cell.angle_alpha   90.00
_cell.angle_beta   90.00
_cell.angle_gamma   90.00
#
_symmetry.space_group_name_H-M   'P 1'
#
loop_
_entity.id
_entity.type
_entity.pdbx_description
1 polymer ?
#
loop_
_entity_poly.entity_id
_entity_poly.type
_entity_poly.pdbx_seq_one_letter_code
_entity_poly.pdbx_strand_id
1 'polypeptide(L)'
;MPTDQWQIGDVKITRILEGESAGPMFLLPDATKENILAMPWLQPHFADEDGNCIISIHALVLDTPTKTIVVDTCLGNDKERAIKSWGHLQTKFIEDITNAGYPPGSIDIVLCTHLHTDHVGWNTKLVDGKWVPTFENAQYIFGQEEWKYTDEQRSNPMYNEFIVDSIQPVIDAGLVRFVDVNEQICNEVKLEPTPGHTPGHVSVRIESKGEKAVITGDFLHHPCQMEEPYWECSADWDTPMAQKT
;
A
#
# COMPACT_ATOMS: atom_id res chain seq x y z
N MET A 1 -3.73 -12.72 -15.44
CA MET A 1 -4.76 -11.70 -15.77
C MET A 1 -4.07 -10.53 -16.44
N PRO A 2 -4.71 -9.73 -17.31
CA PRO A 2 -4.06 -8.53 -17.82
C PRO A 2 -3.71 -7.64 -16.63
N THR A 3 -2.47 -7.20 -16.56
CA THR A 3 -1.98 -6.30 -15.52
C THR A 3 -2.44 -4.89 -15.89
N ASP A 4 -3.19 -4.21 -15.03
CA ASP A 4 -3.62 -2.85 -15.30
C ASP A 4 -2.41 -1.92 -15.36
N GLN A 5 -2.37 -1.08 -16.37
CA GLN A 5 -1.27 -0.15 -16.61
C GLN A 5 -1.81 1.24 -16.97
N TRP A 6 -1.11 2.26 -16.49
CA TRP A 6 -1.38 3.66 -16.81
C TRP A 6 -0.07 4.34 -17.23
N GLN A 7 -0.17 5.36 -18.05
CA GLN A 7 0.96 6.18 -18.47
C GLN A 7 0.71 7.62 -18.01
N ILE A 8 1.69 8.20 -17.29
CA ILE A 8 1.69 9.58 -16.82
C ILE A 8 2.97 10.23 -17.34
N GLY A 9 2.88 10.92 -18.46
CA GLY A 9 4.06 11.41 -19.17
C GLY A 9 5.05 10.30 -19.50
N ASP A 10 6.24 10.32 -18.90
CA ASP A 10 7.26 9.27 -19.06
C ASP A 10 7.22 8.20 -17.98
N VAL A 11 6.28 8.27 -17.02
CA VAL A 11 6.15 7.29 -15.96
C VAL A 11 5.08 6.26 -16.33
N LYS A 12 5.46 4.98 -16.36
CA LYS A 12 4.51 3.89 -16.47
C LYS A 12 4.18 3.37 -15.08
N ILE A 13 2.89 3.23 -14.80
CA ILE A 13 2.37 2.65 -13.55
C ILE A 13 1.81 1.27 -13.88
N THR A 14 2.20 0.26 -13.11
CA THR A 14 1.72 -1.12 -13.29
C THR A 14 1.18 -1.64 -11.97
N ARG A 15 -0.09 -2.08 -11.92
CA ARG A 15 -0.70 -2.70 -10.74
C ARG A 15 -0.32 -4.18 -10.66
N ILE A 16 0.18 -4.60 -9.51
CA ILE A 16 0.46 -6.00 -9.18
C ILE A 16 -0.53 -6.43 -8.10
N LEU A 17 -1.52 -7.20 -8.48
CA LEU A 17 -2.59 -7.65 -7.60
C LEU A 17 -2.10 -8.82 -6.73
N GLU A 18 -2.22 -8.71 -5.41
CA GLU A 18 -2.01 -9.84 -4.50
C GLU A 18 -3.31 -10.56 -4.17
N GLY A 19 -4.38 -9.82 -3.93
CA GLY A 19 -5.66 -10.38 -3.61
C GLY A 19 -6.82 -9.42 -3.88
N GLU A 20 -7.99 -9.98 -4.20
CA GLU A 20 -9.22 -9.25 -4.42
C GLU A 20 -10.38 -10.02 -3.81
N SER A 21 -11.30 -9.32 -3.18
CA SER A 21 -12.50 -9.93 -2.60
C SER A 21 -13.69 -8.98 -2.68
N ALA A 22 -14.87 -9.53 -2.91
CA ALA A 22 -16.13 -8.81 -2.76
C ALA A 22 -16.74 -9.11 -1.39
N GLY A 23 -17.19 -8.10 -0.67
CA GLY A 23 -17.77 -8.29 0.65
C GLY A 23 -18.15 -7.00 1.36
N PRO A 24 -18.62 -7.13 2.61
CA PRO A 24 -18.87 -5.97 3.46
C PRO A 24 -17.57 -5.18 3.68
N MET A 25 -17.65 -3.86 3.55
CA MET A 25 -16.51 -2.96 3.78
C MET A 25 -16.38 -2.65 5.27
N PHE A 26 -15.68 -3.52 6.02
CA PHE A 26 -15.52 -3.36 7.49
C PHE A 26 -14.83 -2.07 7.89
N LEU A 27 -13.95 -1.54 7.04
CA LEU A 27 -13.23 -0.30 7.31
C LEU A 27 -14.14 0.93 7.20
N LEU A 28 -15.18 0.88 6.37
CA LEU A 28 -16.13 1.98 6.13
C LEU A 28 -17.54 1.54 6.57
N PRO A 29 -17.93 1.76 7.83
CA PRO A 29 -19.24 1.31 8.33
C PRO A 29 -20.45 1.85 7.57
N ASP A 30 -20.32 3.06 6.99
CA ASP A 30 -21.35 3.70 6.19
C ASP A 30 -21.45 3.16 4.76
N ALA A 31 -20.47 2.38 4.29
CA ALA A 31 -20.50 1.70 3.00
C ALA A 31 -21.42 0.46 3.05
N THR A 32 -22.68 0.67 3.46
CA THR A 32 -23.71 -0.35 3.48
C THR A 32 -24.10 -0.75 2.04
N LYS A 33 -24.65 -1.94 1.86
CA LYS A 33 -25.12 -2.38 0.53
C LYS A 33 -26.09 -1.40 -0.11
N GLU A 34 -26.99 -0.82 0.69
CA GLU A 34 -27.96 0.18 0.22
C GLU A 34 -27.26 1.43 -0.31
N ASN A 35 -26.31 1.96 0.46
CA ASN A 35 -25.53 3.15 0.07
C ASN A 35 -24.66 2.88 -1.15
N ILE A 36 -24.02 1.72 -1.25
CA ILE A 36 -23.21 1.32 -2.42
C ILE A 36 -24.08 1.17 -3.67
N LEU A 37 -25.25 0.53 -3.56
CA LEU A 37 -26.17 0.40 -4.68
C LEU A 37 -26.74 1.74 -5.16
N ALA A 38 -26.76 2.77 -4.30
CA ALA A 38 -27.12 4.12 -4.70
C ALA A 38 -26.07 4.80 -5.59
N MET A 39 -24.87 4.24 -5.71
CA MET A 39 -23.73 4.72 -6.53
C MET A 39 -23.49 3.77 -7.73
N PRO A 40 -24.34 3.76 -8.78
CA PRO A 40 -24.29 2.77 -9.84
C PRO A 40 -22.99 2.79 -10.66
N TRP A 41 -22.22 3.88 -10.60
CA TRP A 41 -20.93 4.00 -11.28
C TRP A 41 -19.83 3.12 -10.67
N LEU A 42 -20.02 2.63 -9.44
CA LEU A 42 -19.09 1.68 -8.81
C LEU A 42 -19.11 0.32 -9.51
N GLN A 43 -20.24 -0.04 -10.12
CA GLN A 43 -20.41 -1.31 -10.78
C GLN A 43 -19.89 -1.29 -12.23
N PRO A 44 -19.30 -2.37 -12.71
CA PRO A 44 -19.05 -3.64 -12.03
C PRO A 44 -17.65 -3.72 -11.39
N HIS A 45 -16.86 -2.63 -11.38
CA HIS A 45 -15.42 -2.69 -11.09
C HIS A 45 -15.08 -2.52 -9.61
N PHE A 46 -15.92 -1.80 -8.88
CA PHE A 46 -15.71 -1.46 -7.46
C PHE A 46 -16.81 -1.97 -6.55
N ALA A 47 -17.92 -2.44 -7.13
CA ALA A 47 -18.99 -3.11 -6.40
C ALA A 47 -19.64 -4.19 -7.26
N ASP A 48 -20.16 -5.26 -6.63
CA ASP A 48 -20.94 -6.27 -7.28
C ASP A 48 -22.43 -5.88 -7.37
N GLU A 49 -23.25 -6.75 -8.01
CA GLU A 49 -24.69 -6.53 -8.18
C GLU A 49 -25.46 -6.53 -6.86
N ASP A 50 -24.90 -7.14 -5.81
CA ASP A 50 -25.50 -7.23 -4.47
C ASP A 50 -25.09 -6.05 -3.56
N GLY A 51 -24.30 -5.10 -4.07
CA GLY A 51 -23.81 -3.94 -3.30
C GLY A 51 -22.66 -4.29 -2.35
N ASN A 52 -21.95 -5.39 -2.57
CA ASN A 52 -20.69 -5.63 -1.87
C ASN A 52 -19.57 -4.82 -2.53
N CYS A 53 -18.76 -4.17 -1.72
CA CYS A 53 -17.55 -3.51 -2.21
C CYS A 53 -16.54 -4.54 -2.73
N ILE A 54 -15.91 -4.25 -3.86
CA ILE A 54 -14.76 -5.01 -4.37
C ILE A 54 -13.51 -4.32 -3.87
N ILE A 55 -12.78 -5.03 -3.01
CA ILE A 55 -11.57 -4.54 -2.34
C ILE A 55 -10.38 -5.29 -2.91
N SER A 56 -9.31 -4.58 -3.25
CA SER A 56 -8.07 -5.21 -3.73
C SER A 56 -6.87 -4.77 -2.90
N ILE A 57 -6.01 -5.74 -2.56
CA ILE A 57 -4.69 -5.51 -2.00
C ILE A 57 -3.70 -5.67 -3.15
N HIS A 58 -2.96 -4.60 -3.45
CA HIS A 58 -2.09 -4.55 -4.61
C HIS A 58 -0.91 -3.60 -4.39
N ALA A 59 0.19 -3.88 -5.04
CA ALA A 59 1.31 -2.95 -5.16
C ALA A 59 1.22 -2.18 -6.48
N LEU A 60 1.80 -0.98 -6.51
CA LEU A 60 1.96 -0.21 -7.73
C LEU A 60 3.45 -0.07 -8.07
N VAL A 61 3.84 -0.53 -9.25
CA VAL A 61 5.20 -0.34 -9.76
C VAL A 61 5.24 0.91 -10.63
N LEU A 62 6.10 1.86 -10.27
CA LEU A 62 6.40 3.06 -11.03
C LEU A 62 7.70 2.84 -11.79
N ASP A 63 7.60 2.76 -13.10
CA ASP A 63 8.75 2.70 -14.01
C ASP A 63 9.00 4.11 -14.54
N THR A 64 9.96 4.82 -13.91
CA THR A 64 10.35 6.18 -14.25
C THR A 64 11.58 6.17 -15.17
N PRO A 65 11.96 7.27 -15.82
CA PRO A 65 13.16 7.33 -16.65
C PRO A 65 14.46 6.94 -15.94
N THR A 66 14.49 6.99 -14.60
CA THR A 66 15.71 6.79 -13.81
C THR A 66 15.60 5.75 -12.72
N LYS A 67 14.39 5.36 -12.31
CA LYS A 67 14.13 4.47 -11.16
C LYS A 67 12.93 3.58 -11.39
N THR A 68 13.04 2.34 -10.92
CA THR A 68 11.91 1.42 -10.74
C THR A 68 11.54 1.39 -9.27
N ILE A 69 10.32 1.83 -8.95
CA ILE A 69 9.83 2.02 -7.59
C ILE A 69 8.63 1.12 -7.35
N VAL A 70 8.63 0.33 -6.29
CA VAL A 70 7.45 -0.38 -5.81
C VAL A 70 6.83 0.46 -4.69
N VAL A 71 5.57 0.82 -4.84
CA VAL A 71 4.78 1.52 -3.81
C VAL A 71 3.89 0.51 -3.13
N ASP A 72 4.09 0.38 -1.84
CA ASP A 72 3.49 -0.60 -0.93
C ASP A 72 3.72 -2.06 -1.36
N THR A 73 3.79 -2.95 -0.42
CA THR A 73 4.22 -4.32 -0.68
C THR A 73 3.24 -5.37 -0.14
N CYS A 74 1.96 -5.05 -0.10
CA CYS A 74 0.88 -5.97 0.22
C CYS A 74 1.06 -6.74 1.54
N LEU A 75 0.45 -7.95 1.66
CA LEU A 75 0.43 -8.78 2.88
C LEU A 75 1.64 -9.70 3.01
N GLY A 76 2.10 -10.27 1.90
CA GLY A 76 3.20 -11.26 1.91
C GLY A 76 2.78 -12.68 2.25
N ASN A 77 3.62 -13.65 1.84
CA ASN A 77 3.42 -15.07 2.14
C ASN A 77 4.04 -15.48 3.47
N ASP A 78 3.57 -16.61 4.01
CA ASP A 78 4.09 -17.30 5.20
C ASP A 78 4.00 -16.53 6.52
N LYS A 79 3.33 -15.39 6.55
CA LYS A 79 3.28 -14.50 7.71
C LYS A 79 2.16 -14.88 8.68
N GLU A 80 2.42 -14.81 9.97
CA GLU A 80 1.40 -14.90 11.00
C GLU A 80 0.68 -13.54 11.10
N ARG A 81 -0.67 -13.55 11.09
CA ARG A 81 -1.47 -12.32 11.18
C ARG A 81 -2.64 -12.49 12.14
N ALA A 82 -2.94 -11.45 12.89
CA ALA A 82 -4.11 -11.42 13.78
C ALA A 82 -5.42 -11.58 12.99
N ILE A 83 -5.52 -10.95 11.81
CA ILE A 83 -6.61 -11.17 10.86
C ILE A 83 -6.36 -12.50 10.16
N LYS A 84 -7.08 -13.54 10.54
CA LYS A 84 -6.83 -14.93 10.10
C LYS A 84 -6.89 -15.12 8.58
N SER A 85 -7.74 -14.37 7.87
CA SER A 85 -7.80 -14.41 6.40
C SER A 85 -6.55 -13.82 5.71
N TRP A 86 -5.71 -13.11 6.44
CA TRP A 86 -4.48 -12.50 5.96
C TRP A 86 -3.23 -13.29 6.36
N GLY A 87 -3.40 -14.30 7.24
CA GLY A 87 -2.29 -15.14 7.72
C GLY A 87 -1.97 -16.29 6.79
N HIS A 88 -0.69 -16.67 6.75
CA HIS A 88 -0.16 -17.83 6.02
C HIS A 88 -0.54 -17.88 4.54
N LEU A 89 -0.63 -16.73 3.89
CA LEU A 89 -0.93 -16.64 2.47
C LEU A 89 0.12 -17.36 1.62
N GLN A 90 -0.31 -17.81 0.43
CA GLN A 90 0.52 -18.43 -0.61
C GLN A 90 0.12 -17.85 -1.96
N THR A 91 0.33 -16.54 -2.12
CA THR A 91 0.01 -15.79 -3.32
C THR A 91 1.11 -15.92 -4.37
N LYS A 92 0.82 -15.54 -5.60
CA LYS A 92 1.78 -15.52 -6.70
C LYS A 92 2.44 -14.16 -6.91
N PHE A 93 2.40 -13.27 -5.93
CA PHE A 93 2.86 -11.90 -6.07
C PHE A 93 4.27 -11.79 -6.69
N ILE A 94 5.25 -12.59 -6.23
CA ILE A 94 6.62 -12.58 -6.76
C ILE A 94 6.68 -13.08 -8.21
N GLU A 95 5.86 -14.07 -8.56
CA GLU A 95 5.72 -14.56 -9.94
C GLU A 95 5.09 -13.48 -10.81
N ASP A 96 4.02 -12.84 -10.34
CA ASP A 96 3.26 -11.84 -11.09
C ASP A 96 4.07 -10.56 -11.33
N ILE A 97 4.77 -10.03 -10.32
CA ILE A 97 5.64 -8.86 -10.50
C ILE A 97 6.81 -9.16 -11.45
N THR A 98 7.35 -10.39 -11.39
CA THR A 98 8.41 -10.84 -12.30
C THR A 98 7.90 -10.95 -13.73
N ASN A 99 6.72 -11.55 -13.94
CA ASN A 99 6.07 -11.69 -15.24
C ASN A 99 5.66 -10.33 -15.84
N ALA A 100 5.37 -9.34 -14.99
CA ALA A 100 5.12 -7.96 -15.41
C ALA A 100 6.41 -7.22 -15.88
N GLY A 101 7.58 -7.85 -15.74
CA GLY A 101 8.87 -7.31 -16.16
C GLY A 101 9.71 -6.68 -15.05
N TYR A 102 9.30 -6.86 -13.77
CA TYR A 102 9.94 -6.24 -12.62
C TYR A 102 10.42 -7.30 -11.60
N PRO A 103 11.42 -8.15 -11.94
CA PRO A 103 11.91 -9.12 -10.97
C PRO A 103 12.49 -8.41 -9.74
N PRO A 104 12.38 -9.00 -8.52
CA PRO A 104 12.78 -8.34 -7.26
C PRO A 104 14.17 -7.69 -7.27
N GLY A 105 15.15 -8.33 -7.91
CA GLY A 105 16.52 -7.78 -8.00
C GLY A 105 16.68 -6.57 -8.93
N SER A 106 15.63 -6.18 -9.70
CA SER A 106 15.62 -5.00 -10.59
C SER A 106 14.99 -3.76 -9.96
N ILE A 107 14.44 -3.87 -8.75
CA ILE A 107 13.78 -2.77 -8.06
C ILE A 107 14.83 -1.87 -7.40
N ASP A 108 14.77 -0.58 -7.69
CA ASP A 108 15.66 0.43 -7.08
C ASP A 108 15.16 0.91 -5.72
N ILE A 109 13.84 1.06 -5.59
CA ILE A 109 13.21 1.66 -4.40
C ILE A 109 11.94 0.87 -4.04
N VAL A 110 11.78 0.58 -2.75
CA VAL A 110 10.52 0.21 -2.13
C VAL A 110 10.05 1.39 -1.29
N LEU A 111 8.88 1.93 -1.55
CA LEU A 111 8.31 3.07 -0.87
C LEU A 111 7.01 2.65 -0.18
N CYS A 112 6.94 2.80 1.14
CA CYS A 112 5.71 2.54 1.89
C CYS A 112 5.01 3.86 2.18
N THR A 113 3.72 3.95 1.81
CA THR A 113 2.86 5.11 2.11
C THR A 113 2.69 5.27 3.61
N HIS A 114 2.56 4.15 4.29
CA HIS A 114 2.53 4.01 5.74
C HIS A 114 2.95 2.56 6.11
N LEU A 115 2.96 2.22 7.40
CA LEU A 115 3.54 0.95 7.85
C LEU A 115 2.49 -0.01 8.43
N HIS A 116 1.29 -0.09 7.86
CA HIS A 116 0.34 -1.15 8.21
C HIS A 116 0.68 -2.48 7.52
N THR A 117 0.11 -3.55 8.05
CA THR A 117 0.44 -4.93 7.71
C THR A 117 0.27 -5.29 6.23
N ASP A 118 -0.71 -4.70 5.58
CA ASP A 118 -1.05 -4.91 4.15
C ASP A 118 -0.30 -3.98 3.19
N HIS A 119 0.61 -3.15 3.72
CA HIS A 119 1.49 -2.27 2.94
C HIS A 119 2.97 -2.66 3.02
N VAL A 120 3.35 -3.55 3.95
CA VAL A 120 4.76 -3.89 4.23
C VAL A 120 5.09 -5.37 4.07
N GLY A 121 4.13 -6.22 3.78
CA GLY A 121 4.29 -7.67 3.86
C GLY A 121 5.42 -8.23 3.00
N TRP A 122 5.46 -7.91 1.71
CA TRP A 122 6.53 -8.33 0.82
C TRP A 122 7.82 -7.50 0.93
N ASN A 123 7.94 -6.61 1.93
CA ASN A 123 9.26 -6.08 2.27
C ASN A 123 10.24 -7.21 2.53
N THR A 124 9.73 -8.34 3.03
CA THR A 124 10.52 -9.53 3.33
C THR A 124 9.86 -10.80 2.83
N LYS A 125 10.69 -11.82 2.60
CA LYS A 125 10.29 -13.20 2.30
C LYS A 125 10.97 -14.17 3.26
N LEU A 126 10.36 -15.34 3.46
CA LEU A 126 10.91 -16.38 4.30
C LEU A 126 11.91 -17.24 3.51
N VAL A 127 13.16 -17.32 3.97
CA VAL A 127 14.20 -18.17 3.40
C VAL A 127 14.91 -18.92 4.54
N ASP A 128 14.90 -20.24 4.50
CA ASP A 128 15.50 -21.09 5.51
C ASP A 128 15.10 -20.72 6.95
N GLY A 129 13.82 -20.38 7.14
CA GLY A 129 13.25 -19.99 8.44
C GLY A 129 13.63 -18.59 8.93
N LYS A 130 14.18 -17.73 8.07
CA LYS A 130 14.53 -16.34 8.38
C LYS A 130 13.84 -15.39 7.43
N TRP A 131 13.38 -14.27 7.97
CA TRP A 131 12.89 -13.16 7.17
C TRP A 131 14.07 -12.39 6.57
N VAL A 132 14.11 -12.30 5.25
CA VAL A 132 15.14 -11.56 4.50
C VAL A 132 14.49 -10.55 3.56
N PRO A 133 15.16 -9.43 3.21
CA PRO A 133 14.63 -8.48 2.24
C PRO A 133 14.23 -9.16 0.93
N THR A 134 13.02 -8.88 0.45
CA THR A 134 12.54 -9.40 -0.85
C THR A 134 13.24 -8.72 -2.01
N PHE A 135 13.38 -7.41 -1.92
CA PHE A 135 14.00 -6.54 -2.94
C PHE A 135 15.41 -6.18 -2.46
N GLU A 136 16.32 -7.11 -2.63
CA GLU A 136 17.66 -7.12 -2.04
C GLU A 136 18.57 -5.96 -2.49
N ASN A 137 18.30 -5.37 -3.66
CA ASN A 137 19.05 -4.25 -4.22
C ASN A 137 18.34 -2.91 -4.00
N ALA A 138 17.12 -2.91 -3.46
CA ALA A 138 16.34 -1.71 -3.29
C ALA A 138 16.70 -0.94 -2.02
N GLN A 139 16.57 0.39 -2.07
CA GLN A 139 16.47 1.22 -0.89
C GLN A 139 15.01 1.27 -0.43
N TYR A 140 14.76 0.92 0.82
CA TYR A 140 13.42 1.01 1.43
C TYR A 140 13.22 2.40 2.01
N ILE A 141 12.17 3.10 1.57
CA ILE A 141 11.83 4.45 2.01
C ILE A 141 10.66 4.39 2.98
N PHE A 142 10.90 4.78 4.22
CA PHE A 142 9.87 4.90 5.27
C PHE A 142 9.81 6.33 5.77
N GLY A 143 8.60 6.85 6.01
CA GLY A 143 8.41 8.11 6.70
C GLY A 143 9.03 8.06 8.10
N GLN A 144 9.83 9.07 8.49
CA GLN A 144 10.47 9.13 9.82
C GLN A 144 9.42 9.18 10.93
N GLU A 145 8.36 9.96 10.73
CA GLU A 145 7.28 10.11 11.70
C GLU A 145 6.43 8.83 11.78
N GLU A 146 6.18 8.20 10.64
CA GLU A 146 5.48 6.93 10.54
C GLU A 146 6.21 5.80 11.28
N TRP A 147 7.53 5.68 11.04
CA TRP A 147 8.32 4.69 11.76
C TRP A 147 8.32 4.95 13.27
N LYS A 148 8.47 6.19 13.70
CA LYS A 148 8.46 6.54 15.12
C LYS A 148 7.15 6.10 15.78
N TYR A 149 6.02 6.41 15.17
CA TYR A 149 4.71 5.99 15.66
C TYR A 149 4.59 4.46 15.71
N THR A 150 4.95 3.78 14.63
CA THR A 150 4.87 2.32 14.52
C THR A 150 5.75 1.63 15.56
N ASP A 151 6.98 2.11 15.76
CA ASP A 151 7.93 1.55 16.73
C ASP A 151 7.44 1.71 18.18
N GLU A 152 6.75 2.80 18.51
CA GLU A 152 6.11 3.02 19.81
C GLU A 152 4.99 2.01 20.08
N GLN A 153 4.41 1.38 19.04
CA GLN A 153 3.35 0.38 19.16
C GLN A 153 3.86 -1.07 19.34
N ARG A 154 5.17 -1.31 19.48
CA ARG A 154 5.75 -2.67 19.63
C ARG A 154 5.13 -3.54 20.73
N SER A 155 4.57 -2.92 21.77
CA SER A 155 3.87 -3.65 22.83
C SER A 155 2.49 -4.17 22.43
N ASN A 156 1.92 -3.64 21.34
CA ASN A 156 0.66 -4.10 20.75
C ASN A 156 0.95 -5.33 19.86
N PRO A 157 0.39 -6.51 20.16
CA PRO A 157 0.64 -7.70 19.37
C PRO A 157 0.34 -7.54 17.87
N MET A 158 -0.70 -6.80 17.51
CA MET A 158 -1.09 -6.57 16.14
C MET A 158 -0.03 -5.77 15.34
N TYR A 159 0.64 -4.81 16.00
CA TYR A 159 1.74 -4.07 15.39
C TYR A 159 3.04 -4.89 15.40
N ASN A 160 3.30 -5.58 16.52
CA ASN A 160 4.54 -6.33 16.67
C ASN A 160 4.70 -7.43 15.61
N GLU A 161 3.61 -8.08 15.17
CA GLU A 161 3.68 -9.15 14.17
C GLU A 161 4.35 -8.69 12.87
N PHE A 162 3.93 -7.55 12.29
CA PHE A 162 4.51 -7.06 11.04
C PHE A 162 5.80 -6.27 11.25
N ILE A 163 6.02 -5.69 12.44
CA ILE A 163 7.30 -5.06 12.75
C ILE A 163 8.42 -6.10 12.70
N VAL A 164 8.25 -7.26 13.35
CA VAL A 164 9.32 -8.27 13.48
C VAL A 164 9.57 -9.05 12.20
N ASP A 165 8.55 -9.24 11.36
CA ASP A 165 8.69 -10.04 10.15
C ASP A 165 8.83 -9.23 8.85
N SER A 166 8.36 -7.99 8.81
CA SER A 166 8.29 -7.20 7.57
C SER A 166 9.10 -5.89 7.60
N ILE A 167 9.37 -5.32 8.78
CA ILE A 167 10.05 -4.03 8.89
C ILE A 167 11.45 -4.18 9.49
N GLN A 168 11.56 -4.81 10.66
CA GLN A 168 12.84 -4.95 11.36
C GLN A 168 13.93 -5.62 10.49
N PRO A 169 13.64 -6.70 9.71
CA PRO A 169 14.70 -7.33 8.92
C PRO A 169 15.29 -6.44 7.83
N VAL A 170 14.52 -5.52 7.24
CA VAL A 170 15.06 -4.57 6.25
C VAL A 170 15.84 -3.44 6.91
N ILE A 171 15.48 -3.05 8.15
CA ILE A 171 16.26 -2.12 8.97
C ILE A 171 17.60 -2.77 9.35
N ASP A 172 17.58 -4.01 9.84
CA ASP A 172 18.77 -4.74 10.24
C ASP A 172 19.73 -5.02 9.07
N ALA A 173 19.18 -5.15 7.86
CA ALA A 173 19.95 -5.25 6.61
C ALA A 173 20.58 -3.92 6.19
N GLY A 174 20.26 -2.79 6.83
CA GLY A 174 20.78 -1.47 6.50
C GLY A 174 20.23 -0.89 5.17
N LEU A 175 19.09 -1.37 4.71
CA LEU A 175 18.50 -0.97 3.43
C LEU A 175 17.50 0.20 3.57
N VAL A 176 17.14 0.59 4.81
CA VAL A 176 16.13 1.64 5.04
C VAL A 176 16.74 3.03 5.01
N ARG A 177 16.07 3.94 4.32
CA ARG A 177 16.24 5.37 4.42
C ARG A 177 14.98 6.00 5.01
N PHE A 178 15.09 6.60 6.17
CA PHE A 178 14.01 7.39 6.77
C PHE A 178 13.99 8.78 6.15
N VAL A 179 12.79 9.25 5.79
CA VAL A 179 12.60 10.52 5.07
C VAL A 179 11.50 11.37 5.70
N ASP A 180 11.50 12.66 5.38
CA ASP A 180 10.41 13.57 5.72
C ASP A 180 9.18 13.31 4.85
N VAL A 181 7.99 13.66 5.35
CA VAL A 181 6.68 13.43 4.69
C VAL A 181 6.49 14.20 3.38
N ASN A 182 7.40 15.11 3.03
CA ASN A 182 7.37 15.90 1.79
C ASN A 182 8.61 15.69 0.90
N GLU A 183 9.31 14.56 1.09
CA GLU A 183 10.55 14.22 0.38
C GLU A 183 10.35 14.09 -1.13
N GLN A 184 11.34 14.60 -1.89
CA GLN A 184 11.46 14.31 -3.33
C GLN A 184 12.21 12.99 -3.52
N ILE A 185 11.55 11.98 -4.08
CA ILE A 185 12.12 10.63 -4.27
C ILE A 185 12.97 10.55 -5.54
N CYS A 186 12.43 11.05 -6.64
CA CYS A 186 13.13 11.28 -7.90
C CYS A 186 12.48 12.46 -8.62
N ASN A 187 12.88 12.78 -9.84
CA ASN A 187 12.35 13.95 -10.55
C ASN A 187 10.83 13.93 -10.72
N GLU A 188 10.26 12.74 -10.94
CA GLU A 188 8.85 12.54 -11.24
C GLU A 188 8.01 12.18 -10.01
N VAL A 189 8.64 11.82 -8.87
CA VAL A 189 7.94 11.24 -7.71
C VAL A 189 8.29 11.99 -6.44
N LYS A 190 7.25 12.49 -5.76
CA LYS A 190 7.32 13.23 -4.51
C LYS A 190 6.32 12.71 -3.50
N LEU A 191 6.67 12.73 -2.21
CA LEU A 191 5.74 12.49 -1.12
C LEU A 191 4.92 13.74 -0.82
N GLU A 192 3.65 13.55 -0.49
CA GLU A 192 2.76 14.58 0.07
C GLU A 192 2.20 14.10 1.40
N PRO A 193 2.28 14.90 2.48
CA PRO A 193 1.74 14.50 3.77
C PRO A 193 0.21 14.41 3.70
N THR A 194 -0.31 13.26 4.10
CA THR A 194 -1.75 12.98 4.17
C THR A 194 -2.09 12.29 5.51
N PRO A 195 -1.79 12.97 6.66
CA PRO A 195 -1.97 12.37 7.97
C PRO A 195 -3.45 12.19 8.31
N GLY A 196 -3.72 11.23 9.18
CA GLY A 196 -5.08 10.92 9.67
C GLY A 196 -5.31 9.43 9.80
N HIS A 197 -5.10 8.67 8.73
CA HIS A 197 -5.09 7.21 8.79
C HIS A 197 -3.95 6.71 9.71
N THR A 198 -2.75 7.21 9.51
CA THR A 198 -1.67 7.18 10.48
C THR A 198 -1.05 8.58 10.63
N PRO A 199 -0.27 8.86 11.70
CA PRO A 199 0.34 10.19 11.90
C PRO A 199 1.32 10.58 10.80
N GLY A 200 2.07 9.63 10.28
CA GLY A 200 3.09 9.85 9.25
C GLY A 200 2.70 9.40 7.85
N HIS A 201 1.40 9.16 7.61
CA HIS A 201 0.89 8.74 6.31
C HIS A 201 1.23 9.74 5.21
N VAL A 202 1.64 9.22 4.06
CA VAL A 202 1.94 10.01 2.87
C VAL A 202 1.22 9.43 1.65
N SER A 203 0.78 10.30 0.75
CA SER A 203 0.46 9.91 -0.62
C SER A 203 1.67 10.11 -1.53
N VAL A 204 1.63 9.45 -2.70
CA VAL A 204 2.72 9.52 -3.67
C VAL A 204 2.26 10.31 -4.88
N ARG A 205 2.77 11.53 -5.02
CA ARG A 205 2.52 12.38 -6.17
C ARG A 205 3.45 12.04 -7.31
N ILE A 206 2.89 11.87 -8.50
CA ILE A 206 3.60 11.60 -9.74
C ILE A 206 3.34 12.78 -10.67
N GLU A 207 4.40 13.36 -11.24
CA GLU A 207 4.31 14.44 -12.21
C GLU A 207 5.35 14.25 -13.32
N SER A 208 4.92 14.14 -14.57
CA SER A 208 5.80 14.00 -15.73
C SER A 208 5.17 14.65 -16.96
N LYS A 209 5.94 15.48 -17.65
CA LYS A 209 5.51 16.17 -18.90
C LYS A 209 4.18 16.93 -18.79
N GLY A 210 3.88 17.45 -17.61
CA GLY A 210 2.65 18.21 -17.35
C GLY A 210 1.43 17.35 -17.01
N GLU A 211 1.56 16.01 -17.05
CA GLU A 211 0.56 15.07 -16.55
C GLU A 211 0.81 14.77 -15.07
N LYS A 212 -0.27 14.48 -14.33
CA LYS A 212 -0.23 14.28 -12.88
C LYS A 212 -1.08 13.09 -12.46
N ALA A 213 -0.60 12.39 -11.45
CA ALA A 213 -1.35 11.36 -10.74
C ALA A 213 -1.00 11.38 -9.25
N VAL A 214 -1.83 10.75 -8.44
CA VAL A 214 -1.58 10.51 -7.03
C VAL A 214 -1.92 9.07 -6.70
N ILE A 215 -1.03 8.41 -5.94
CA ILE A 215 -1.34 7.17 -5.25
C ILE A 215 -1.72 7.58 -3.83
N THR A 216 -2.97 7.29 -3.48
CA THR A 216 -3.59 7.79 -2.26
C THR A 216 -3.03 7.16 -0.99
N GLY A 217 -2.54 5.91 -1.07
CA GLY A 217 -2.46 5.10 0.14
C GLY A 217 -3.84 5.01 0.78
N ASP A 218 -3.88 4.94 2.09
CA ASP A 218 -5.09 4.71 2.86
C ASP A 218 -5.76 6.00 3.39
N PHE A 219 -5.50 7.17 2.78
CA PHE A 219 -6.43 8.27 3.01
C PHE A 219 -7.75 8.07 2.24
N LEU A 220 -7.78 7.17 1.24
CA LEU A 220 -8.98 6.64 0.58
C LEU A 220 -8.86 5.12 0.46
N HIS A 221 -9.80 4.39 1.04
CA HIS A 221 -9.83 2.94 1.04
C HIS A 221 -10.68 2.34 -0.10
N HIS A 222 -11.62 3.13 -0.62
CA HIS A 222 -12.51 2.67 -1.68
C HIS A 222 -13.02 3.87 -2.49
N PRO A 223 -13.25 3.74 -3.82
CA PRO A 223 -13.73 4.83 -4.66
C PRO A 223 -15.04 5.48 -4.21
N CYS A 224 -15.91 4.80 -3.46
CA CYS A 224 -17.12 5.42 -2.91
C CYS A 224 -16.84 6.66 -2.05
N GLN A 225 -15.66 6.75 -1.41
CA GLN A 225 -15.25 7.93 -0.65
C GLN A 225 -15.00 9.17 -1.53
N MET A 226 -14.89 9.02 -2.85
CA MET A 226 -14.85 10.18 -3.76
C MET A 226 -16.21 10.89 -3.85
N GLU A 227 -17.32 10.18 -3.62
CA GLU A 227 -18.67 10.75 -3.55
C GLU A 227 -19.05 11.09 -2.11
N GLU A 228 -18.58 10.26 -1.15
CA GLU A 228 -18.86 10.41 0.27
C GLU A 228 -17.55 10.57 1.08
N PRO A 229 -16.84 11.70 0.93
CA PRO A 229 -15.50 11.89 1.51
C PRO A 229 -15.48 11.94 3.05
N TYR A 230 -16.66 12.08 3.68
CA TYR A 230 -16.79 12.14 5.14
C TYR A 230 -17.13 10.78 5.78
N TRP A 231 -17.25 9.70 4.99
CA TRP A 231 -17.40 8.38 5.59
C TRP A 231 -16.14 8.00 6.36
N GLU A 232 -16.34 7.72 7.64
CA GLU A 232 -15.24 7.44 8.56
C GLU A 232 -14.63 6.07 8.30
N CYS A 233 -13.31 5.99 8.37
CA CYS A 233 -12.62 4.71 8.39
C CYS A 233 -12.37 4.29 9.84
N SER A 234 -12.81 3.08 10.19
CA SER A 234 -12.64 2.52 11.54
C SER A 234 -11.19 2.24 11.93
N ALA A 235 -10.27 2.26 10.95
CA ALA A 235 -8.83 2.07 11.17
C ALA A 235 -8.05 3.39 11.27
N ASP A 236 -8.72 4.55 11.15
CA ASP A 236 -8.03 5.84 11.24
C ASP A 236 -7.54 6.13 12.66
N TRP A 237 -6.30 6.57 12.76
CA TRP A 237 -5.70 7.05 14.01
C TRP A 237 -6.38 8.33 14.51
N ASP A 238 -6.72 9.26 13.61
CA ASP A 238 -7.41 10.52 13.89
C ASP A 238 -8.41 10.81 12.76
N THR A 239 -9.65 10.35 12.92
CA THR A 239 -10.72 10.52 11.93
C THR A 239 -10.97 11.98 11.53
N PRO A 240 -11.06 12.97 12.48
CA PRO A 240 -11.19 14.38 12.11
C PRO A 240 -10.03 14.91 11.27
N MET A 241 -8.82 14.37 11.44
CA MET A 241 -7.65 14.73 10.63
C MET A 241 -7.74 14.08 9.25
N ALA A 242 -8.07 12.79 9.18
CA ALA A 242 -8.25 12.05 7.93
C ALA A 242 -9.31 12.71 7.02
N GLN A 243 -10.42 13.19 7.57
CA GLN A 243 -11.47 13.91 6.84
C GLN A 243 -11.04 15.30 6.30
N LYS A 244 -9.92 15.84 6.75
CA LYS A 244 -9.37 17.13 6.26
C LYS A 244 -8.28 16.95 5.22
N THR A 245 -7.72 15.74 5.16
CA THR A 245 -6.74 15.36 4.16
C THR A 245 -7.39 15.17 2.80
#